data_dc2b87582023465e8a4058e59f29b9f0
#
_entry.id   dc2b87582023465e8a4058e59f29b9f0
#
_cell.length_a   1.000
_cell.length_b   1.000
_cell.length_c   1.000
_cell.angle_alpha   90.00
_cell.angle_beta   90.00
_cell.angle_gamma   90.00
#
_symmetry.space_group_name_H-M   'P 1'
#
loop_
_entity.id
_entity.type
_entity.pdbx_description
1 polymer ?
#
loop_
_entity_poly.entity_id
_entity_poly.type
_entity_poly.pdbx_seq_one_letter_code
_entity_poly.pdbx_strand_id
1 'polypeptide(L)'
;MTVPDCEHELTYILQYLEECAYIDRENIPIDEETGAWLTISPKGYARIDELQKNTAHGRNVLVAMKFGDDTKPLREAIRKGISDAGYIAIFIDEVQHNELITPELLKYIRDSKFVVADLTHQNNGAYFEEGYAMGLGKPVIQLCKQDTKLHFDIAQKNTIMWATEDDIPEMLTNRIKATID
;
A
#
# COMPACT_ATOMS: atom_id res chain seq x y z
N MET A 1 14.84 32.20 9.53
CA MET A 1 14.50 30.79 9.20
C MET A 1 15.21 30.52 7.89
N THR A 2 16.43 29.97 7.98
CA THR A 2 17.31 29.71 6.83
C THR A 2 16.78 28.50 6.07
N VAL A 3 16.61 28.66 4.77
CA VAL A 3 16.28 27.57 3.84
C VAL A 3 17.40 26.51 3.98
N PRO A 4 17.06 25.22 4.18
CA PRO A 4 18.09 24.17 4.19
C PRO A 4 18.84 24.18 2.87
N ASP A 5 20.15 23.97 2.94
CA ASP A 5 21.09 24.01 1.84
C ASP A 5 20.81 22.83 0.86
N CYS A 6 19.89 23.06 -0.08
CA CYS A 6 19.47 22.07 -1.08
C CYS A 6 20.63 21.55 -1.94
N GLU A 7 21.73 22.30 -2.07
CA GLU A 7 22.88 21.91 -2.89
C GLU A 7 23.65 20.74 -2.25
N HIS A 8 23.82 20.75 -0.94
CA HIS A 8 24.50 19.66 -0.22
C HIS A 8 23.68 18.37 -0.23
N GLU A 9 22.35 18.47 -0.08
CA GLU A 9 21.47 17.30 -0.11
C GLU A 9 21.45 16.66 -1.51
N LEU A 10 21.34 17.46 -2.56
CA LEU A 10 21.40 16.98 -3.95
C LEU A 10 22.72 16.29 -4.26
N THR A 11 23.84 16.90 -3.85
CA THR A 11 25.18 16.35 -4.03
C THR A 11 25.32 14.99 -3.34
N TYR A 12 24.81 14.87 -2.10
CA TYR A 12 24.82 13.61 -1.37
C TYR A 12 23.99 12.53 -2.07
N ILE A 13 22.78 12.87 -2.54
CA ILE A 13 21.92 11.93 -3.27
C ILE A 13 22.61 11.44 -4.54
N LEU A 14 23.21 12.33 -5.32
CA LEU A 14 23.90 11.97 -6.56
C LEU A 14 25.11 11.07 -6.28
N GLN A 15 25.90 11.39 -5.26
CA GLN A 15 27.05 10.59 -4.85
C GLN A 15 26.60 9.17 -4.42
N TYR A 16 25.53 9.07 -3.63
CA TYR A 16 24.97 7.79 -3.22
C TYR A 16 24.50 6.94 -4.42
N LEU A 17 23.82 7.57 -5.39
CA LEU A 17 23.35 6.86 -6.59
C LEU A 17 24.52 6.38 -7.46
N GLU A 18 25.62 7.14 -7.53
CA GLU A 18 26.88 6.73 -8.20
C GLU A 18 27.56 5.56 -7.47
N GLU A 19 27.72 5.64 -6.14
CA GLU A 19 28.30 4.56 -5.33
C GLU A 19 27.50 3.26 -5.45
N CYS A 20 26.17 3.37 -5.58
CA CYS A 20 25.30 2.23 -5.86
C CYS A 20 25.39 1.74 -7.31
N ALA A 21 26.09 2.46 -8.19
CA ALA A 21 26.13 2.24 -9.64
C ALA A 21 24.74 2.25 -10.29
N TYR A 22 23.84 3.11 -9.82
CA TYR A 22 22.51 3.31 -10.42
C TYR A 22 22.51 4.38 -11.49
N ILE A 23 23.49 5.30 -11.45
CA ILE A 23 23.72 6.32 -12.46
C ILE A 23 25.19 6.30 -12.88
N ASP A 24 25.44 6.66 -14.13
CA ASP A 24 26.76 6.91 -14.67
C ASP A 24 26.92 8.43 -14.93
N ARG A 25 27.99 9.00 -14.40
CA ARG A 25 28.41 10.35 -14.79
C ARG A 25 29.31 10.22 -16.00
N GLU A 26 28.86 10.66 -17.14
CA GLU A 26 29.78 10.90 -18.22
C GLU A 26 30.71 12.06 -17.82
N ASN A 27 32.02 11.88 -18.01
CA ASN A 27 33.04 12.90 -17.78
C ASN A 27 32.93 14.01 -18.87
N ILE A 28 31.81 14.67 -18.91
CA ILE A 28 31.62 15.88 -19.72
C ILE A 28 32.02 17.05 -18.80
N PRO A 29 32.93 17.94 -19.22
CA PRO A 29 33.28 19.13 -18.45
C PRO A 29 31.98 19.87 -18.15
N ILE A 30 31.69 20.12 -16.87
CA ILE A 30 30.59 20.94 -16.44
C ILE A 30 30.87 22.35 -16.92
N ASP A 31 30.21 22.78 -17.96
CA ASP A 31 30.12 24.16 -18.37
C ASP A 31 29.01 24.80 -17.52
N GLU A 32 29.25 25.95 -16.94
CA GLU A 32 28.29 26.65 -16.07
C GLU A 32 26.93 26.96 -16.76
N GLU A 33 26.88 26.93 -18.10
CA GLU A 33 25.68 27.19 -18.88
C GLU A 33 24.88 25.91 -19.24
N THR A 34 25.46 24.70 -19.27
CA THR A 34 24.83 23.50 -19.81
C THR A 34 24.39 22.46 -18.79
N GLY A 35 24.82 22.61 -17.52
CA GLY A 35 24.48 21.65 -16.46
C GLY A 35 25.22 20.29 -16.60
N ALA A 36 24.97 19.39 -15.69
CA ALA A 36 25.54 18.03 -15.70
C ALA A 36 24.56 17.04 -16.35
N TRP A 37 25.06 16.24 -17.28
CA TRP A 37 24.29 15.13 -17.84
C TRP A 37 24.51 13.88 -17.00
N LEU A 38 23.40 13.24 -16.60
CA LEU A 38 23.39 12.02 -15.83
C LEU A 38 22.67 10.95 -16.67
N THR A 39 23.25 9.76 -16.76
CA THR A 39 22.64 8.62 -17.42
C THR A 39 22.31 7.55 -16.41
N ILE A 40 21.08 7.02 -16.46
CA ILE A 40 20.70 5.89 -15.63
C ILE A 40 21.39 4.65 -16.18
N SER A 41 22.14 3.94 -15.31
CA SER A 41 22.83 2.72 -15.67
C SER A 41 21.85 1.56 -15.89
N PRO A 42 22.24 0.45 -16.54
CA PRO A 42 21.42 -0.76 -16.64
C PRO A 42 21.00 -1.29 -15.26
N LYS A 43 21.84 -1.16 -14.24
CA LYS A 43 21.54 -1.51 -12.85
C LYS A 43 20.52 -0.55 -12.24
N GLY A 44 20.58 0.73 -12.58
CA GLY A 44 19.59 1.74 -12.19
C GLY A 44 18.22 1.44 -12.79
N TYR A 45 18.15 1.12 -14.07
CA TYR A 45 16.89 0.68 -14.71
C TYR A 45 16.33 -0.59 -14.06
N ALA A 46 17.17 -1.60 -13.79
CA ALA A 46 16.74 -2.81 -13.08
C ALA A 46 16.17 -2.47 -11.70
N ARG A 47 16.78 -1.51 -10.98
CA ARG A 47 16.28 -1.05 -9.68
C ARG A 47 14.95 -0.31 -9.79
N ILE A 48 14.77 0.52 -10.81
CA ILE A 48 13.48 1.17 -11.11
C ILE A 48 12.42 0.11 -11.39
N ASP A 49 12.73 -0.90 -12.21
CA ASP A 49 11.83 -2.02 -12.50
C ASP A 49 11.45 -2.80 -11.24
N GLU A 50 12.39 -3.04 -10.33
CA GLU A 50 12.11 -3.66 -9.03
C GLU A 50 11.18 -2.80 -8.17
N LEU A 51 11.45 -1.50 -8.09
CA LEU A 51 10.62 -0.56 -7.35
C LEU A 51 9.22 -0.45 -7.95
N GLN A 52 9.12 -0.43 -9.28
CA GLN A 52 7.83 -0.40 -9.99
C GLN A 52 7.06 -1.72 -9.87
N LYS A 53 7.74 -2.86 -9.85
CA LYS A 53 7.12 -4.17 -9.57
C LYS A 53 6.64 -4.27 -8.12
N ASN A 54 7.30 -3.59 -7.20
CA ASN A 54 6.88 -3.47 -5.79
C ASN A 54 5.74 -2.45 -5.59
N THR A 55 5.53 -1.51 -6.52
CA THR A 55 4.28 -0.73 -6.59
C THR A 55 3.28 -1.58 -7.37
N ALA A 56 2.36 -2.24 -6.67
CA ALA A 56 1.40 -3.16 -7.25
C ALA A 56 0.62 -2.50 -8.41
N HIS A 57 1.02 -2.79 -9.64
CA HIS A 57 0.27 -2.41 -10.85
C HIS A 57 -0.97 -3.31 -11.07
N GLY A 58 -1.23 -4.22 -10.12
CA GLY A 58 -2.36 -5.12 -10.16
C GLY A 58 -3.65 -4.48 -9.66
N ARG A 59 -4.77 -5.17 -9.93
CA ARG A 59 -6.09 -4.84 -9.36
C ARG A 59 -6.36 -5.55 -8.04
N ASN A 60 -5.39 -6.26 -7.49
CA ASN A 60 -5.55 -7.04 -6.28
C ASN A 60 -5.57 -6.15 -5.03
N VAL A 61 -6.50 -6.42 -4.15
CA VAL A 61 -6.71 -5.73 -2.88
C VAL A 61 -6.75 -6.77 -1.77
N LEU A 62 -5.83 -6.71 -0.82
CA LEU A 62 -5.91 -7.59 0.33
C LEU A 62 -7.00 -7.11 1.29
N VAL A 63 -7.79 -8.05 1.78
CA VAL A 63 -8.79 -7.80 2.82
C VAL A 63 -8.32 -8.43 4.13
N ALA A 64 -7.98 -7.58 5.08
CA ALA A 64 -7.59 -7.92 6.44
C ALA A 64 -8.84 -7.90 7.34
N MET A 65 -9.31 -9.06 7.79
CA MET A 65 -10.50 -9.18 8.63
C MET A 65 -10.49 -10.45 9.49
N LYS A 66 -11.41 -10.54 10.43
CA LYS A 66 -11.69 -11.82 11.10
C LYS A 66 -12.31 -12.80 10.10
N PHE A 67 -11.84 -14.03 10.09
CA PHE A 67 -12.42 -15.12 9.30
C PHE A 67 -13.33 -16.00 10.16
N GLY A 68 -14.41 -16.48 9.56
CA GLY A 68 -15.37 -17.36 10.21
C GLY A 68 -16.71 -17.35 9.51
N ASP A 69 -17.60 -18.29 9.89
CA ASP A 69 -18.94 -18.36 9.30
C ASP A 69 -19.79 -17.15 9.65
N ASP A 70 -19.56 -16.57 10.81
CA ASP A 70 -20.27 -15.38 11.32
C ASP A 70 -19.90 -14.10 10.55
N THR A 71 -18.79 -14.09 9.79
CA THR A 71 -18.35 -12.94 9.01
C THR A 71 -18.60 -13.08 7.50
N LYS A 72 -19.25 -14.15 7.04
CA LYS A 72 -19.54 -14.35 5.61
C LYS A 72 -20.32 -13.21 4.96
N PRO A 73 -21.41 -12.68 5.56
CA PRO A 73 -22.14 -11.55 4.97
C PRO A 73 -21.25 -10.31 4.80
N LEU A 74 -20.47 -9.99 5.83
CA LEU A 74 -19.51 -8.88 5.82
C LEU A 74 -18.46 -9.06 4.70
N ARG A 75 -17.91 -10.27 4.56
CA ARG A 75 -16.94 -10.62 3.51
C ARG A 75 -17.51 -10.35 2.12
N GLU A 76 -18.72 -10.83 1.86
CA GLU A 76 -19.36 -10.66 0.55
C GLU A 76 -19.69 -9.17 0.26
N ALA A 77 -20.09 -8.41 1.26
CA ALA A 77 -20.32 -6.98 1.11
C ALA A 77 -19.00 -6.23 0.77
N ILE A 78 -17.91 -6.56 1.45
CA ILE A 78 -16.58 -5.99 1.15
C ILE A 78 -16.13 -6.40 -0.26
N ARG A 79 -16.25 -7.68 -0.62
CA ARG A 79 -15.93 -8.20 -1.96
C ARG A 79 -16.67 -7.42 -3.03
N LYS A 80 -17.97 -7.23 -2.84
CA LYS A 80 -18.82 -6.49 -3.78
C LYS A 80 -18.35 -5.05 -3.93
N GLY A 81 -18.09 -4.32 -2.83
CA GLY A 81 -17.64 -2.93 -2.89
C GLY A 81 -16.28 -2.77 -3.62
N ILE A 82 -15.35 -3.70 -3.40
CA ILE A 82 -14.06 -3.73 -4.10
C ILE A 82 -14.27 -4.03 -5.60
N SER A 83 -15.12 -5.00 -5.92
CA SER A 83 -15.44 -5.37 -7.31
C SER A 83 -16.14 -4.25 -8.08
N ASP A 84 -17.10 -3.57 -7.45
CA ASP A 84 -17.83 -2.44 -8.04
C ASP A 84 -16.90 -1.23 -8.31
N ALA A 85 -15.78 -1.15 -7.60
CA ALA A 85 -14.71 -0.19 -7.87
C ALA A 85 -13.70 -0.65 -8.95
N GLY A 86 -13.86 -1.85 -9.52
CA GLY A 86 -13.00 -2.39 -10.57
C GLY A 86 -11.76 -3.15 -10.07
N TYR A 87 -11.70 -3.49 -8.78
CA TYR A 87 -10.61 -4.24 -8.16
C TYR A 87 -10.99 -5.67 -7.82
N ILE A 88 -10.03 -6.48 -7.39
CA ILE A 88 -10.18 -7.90 -7.05
C ILE A 88 -9.84 -8.08 -5.56
N ALA A 89 -10.81 -8.48 -4.76
CA ALA A 89 -10.61 -8.76 -3.35
C ALA A 89 -9.88 -10.10 -3.16
N ILE A 90 -8.82 -10.09 -2.36
CA ILE A 90 -8.05 -11.27 -1.96
C ILE A 90 -8.25 -11.49 -0.46
N PHE A 91 -8.72 -12.67 -0.09
CA PHE A 91 -8.85 -13.14 1.28
C PHE A 91 -7.87 -14.30 1.49
N ILE A 92 -7.02 -14.19 2.49
CA ILE A 92 -5.92 -15.16 2.69
C ILE A 92 -6.41 -16.56 2.99
N ASP A 93 -7.54 -16.71 3.68
CA ASP A 93 -8.12 -18.02 3.98
C ASP A 93 -8.73 -18.73 2.76
N GLU A 94 -8.96 -18.02 1.66
CA GLU A 94 -9.42 -18.59 0.39
C GLU A 94 -8.26 -19.02 -0.52
N VAL A 95 -7.04 -18.58 -0.21
CA VAL A 95 -5.87 -18.93 -0.99
C VAL A 95 -5.30 -20.25 -0.46
N GLN A 96 -5.16 -21.27 -1.33
CA GLN A 96 -4.60 -22.55 -0.94
C GLN A 96 -3.09 -22.45 -0.75
N HIS A 97 -2.59 -22.89 0.41
CA HIS A 97 -1.17 -22.86 0.77
C HIS A 97 -0.65 -24.22 1.19
N ASN A 98 0.58 -24.53 0.75
CA ASN A 98 1.36 -25.66 1.26
C ASN A 98 2.44 -25.24 2.28
N GLU A 99 2.61 -23.95 2.52
CA GLU A 99 3.67 -23.36 3.35
C GLU A 99 3.13 -22.54 4.53
N LEU A 100 4.03 -22.02 5.35
CA LEU A 100 3.68 -21.15 6.46
C LEU A 100 2.94 -19.90 5.96
N ILE A 101 1.79 -19.62 6.53
CA ILE A 101 0.89 -18.52 6.14
C ILE A 101 1.60 -17.15 6.16
N THR A 102 2.51 -16.93 7.12
CA THR A 102 3.12 -15.61 7.36
C THR A 102 3.96 -15.05 6.20
N PRO A 103 4.91 -15.78 5.58
CA PRO A 103 5.69 -15.27 4.45
C PRO A 103 4.82 -14.92 3.25
N GLU A 104 3.81 -15.73 3.00
CA GLU A 104 2.89 -15.59 1.89
C GLU A 104 1.93 -14.42 2.10
N LEU A 105 1.42 -14.26 3.32
CA LEU A 105 0.64 -13.07 3.73
C LEU A 105 1.42 -11.78 3.46
N LEU A 106 2.68 -11.70 3.89
CA LEU A 106 3.52 -10.52 3.66
C LEU A 106 3.74 -10.26 2.16
N LYS A 107 3.81 -11.31 1.35
CA LYS A 107 3.87 -11.20 -0.11
C LYS A 107 2.56 -10.61 -0.66
N TYR A 108 1.39 -11.15 -0.25
CA TYR A 108 0.09 -10.62 -0.70
C TYR A 108 -0.11 -9.16 -0.30
N ILE A 109 0.33 -8.76 0.91
CA ILE A 109 0.30 -7.35 1.29
C ILE A 109 1.17 -6.51 0.35
N ARG A 110 2.40 -6.94 0.05
CA ARG A 110 3.30 -6.22 -0.87
C ARG A 110 2.74 -6.12 -2.28
N ASP A 111 2.13 -7.20 -2.77
CA ASP A 111 1.65 -7.31 -4.15
C ASP A 111 0.28 -6.63 -4.34
N SER A 112 -0.43 -6.30 -3.28
CA SER A 112 -1.73 -5.62 -3.34
C SER A 112 -1.60 -4.13 -3.67
N LYS A 113 -2.56 -3.60 -4.43
CA LYS A 113 -2.63 -2.16 -4.75
C LYS A 113 -2.85 -1.31 -3.49
N PHE A 114 -3.76 -1.76 -2.63
CA PHE A 114 -4.07 -1.22 -1.31
C PHE A 114 -4.62 -2.32 -0.42
N VAL A 115 -4.87 -2.02 0.85
CA VAL A 115 -5.45 -2.95 1.83
C VAL A 115 -6.78 -2.38 2.34
N VAL A 116 -7.77 -3.25 2.50
CA VAL A 116 -9.01 -2.96 3.21
C VAL A 116 -8.97 -3.69 4.54
N ALA A 117 -9.06 -2.98 5.66
CA ALA A 117 -9.01 -3.55 7.01
C ALA A 117 -10.36 -3.40 7.71
N ASP A 118 -11.01 -4.52 8.03
CA ASP A 118 -12.18 -4.52 8.92
C ASP A 118 -11.76 -4.67 10.38
N LEU A 119 -12.09 -3.67 11.17
CA LEU A 119 -11.71 -3.55 12.58
C LEU A 119 -12.88 -3.86 13.53
N THR A 120 -14.02 -4.26 13.01
CA THR A 120 -15.24 -4.54 13.79
C THR A 120 -15.01 -5.56 14.91
N HIS A 121 -14.25 -6.61 14.62
CA HIS A 121 -13.99 -7.69 15.55
C HIS A 121 -12.69 -7.54 16.34
N GLN A 122 -11.99 -6.41 16.20
CA GLN A 122 -10.72 -6.13 16.88
C GLN A 122 -9.70 -7.28 16.74
N ASN A 123 -9.63 -7.87 15.53
CA ASN A 123 -8.76 -9.00 15.25
C ASN A 123 -7.29 -8.57 15.18
N ASN A 124 -6.43 -9.20 15.99
CA ASN A 124 -4.99 -8.87 16.04
C ASN A 124 -4.29 -9.07 14.71
N GLY A 125 -4.71 -10.05 13.90
CA GLY A 125 -4.19 -10.27 12.54
C GLY A 125 -4.49 -9.09 11.63
N ALA A 126 -5.73 -8.58 11.65
CA ALA A 126 -6.13 -7.43 10.85
C ALA A 126 -5.33 -6.17 11.22
N TYR A 127 -5.07 -5.93 12.51
CA TYR A 127 -4.21 -4.83 12.96
C TYR A 127 -2.75 -4.98 12.50
N PHE A 128 -2.21 -6.21 12.57
CA PHE A 128 -0.85 -6.49 12.07
C PHE A 128 -0.75 -6.22 10.57
N GLU A 129 -1.69 -6.73 9.79
CA GLU A 129 -1.75 -6.59 8.32
C GLU A 129 -1.89 -5.11 7.92
N GLU A 130 -2.77 -4.38 8.59
CA GLU A 130 -2.93 -2.94 8.41
C GLU A 130 -1.64 -2.18 8.72
N GLY A 131 -1.04 -2.43 9.90
CA GLY A 131 0.19 -1.77 10.32
C GLY A 131 1.36 -2.06 9.38
N TYR A 132 1.49 -3.31 8.91
CA TYR A 132 2.51 -3.68 7.94
C TYR A 132 2.30 -2.99 6.58
N ALA A 133 1.06 -2.94 6.09
CA ALA A 133 0.73 -2.23 4.86
C ALA A 133 1.07 -0.73 4.96
N MET A 134 0.74 -0.09 6.08
CA MET A 134 1.09 1.31 6.34
C MET A 134 2.60 1.53 6.40
N GLY A 135 3.35 0.63 7.03
CA GLY A 135 4.81 0.66 7.08
C GLY A 135 5.47 0.54 5.69
N LEU A 136 4.79 -0.07 4.73
CA LEU A 136 5.19 -0.13 3.33
C LEU A 136 4.74 1.10 2.50
N GLY A 137 4.08 2.09 3.12
CA GLY A 137 3.52 3.24 2.43
C GLY A 137 2.29 2.92 1.57
N LYS A 138 1.63 1.76 1.76
CA LYS A 138 0.44 1.40 1.01
C LYS A 138 -0.79 2.11 1.54
N PRO A 139 -1.72 2.52 0.65
CA PRO A 139 -3.02 3.01 1.09
C PRO A 139 -3.77 1.93 1.87
N VAL A 140 -4.41 2.32 2.97
CA VAL A 140 -5.27 1.46 3.76
C VAL A 140 -6.61 2.13 3.98
N ILE A 141 -7.69 1.43 3.64
CA ILE A 141 -9.07 1.83 3.91
C ILE A 141 -9.58 1.02 5.09
N GLN A 142 -9.96 1.70 6.16
CA GLN A 142 -10.53 1.08 7.36
C GLN A 142 -12.06 1.02 7.27
N LEU A 143 -12.61 -0.11 7.72
CA LEU A 143 -14.03 -0.36 7.93
C LEU A 143 -14.24 -0.70 9.41
N CYS A 144 -15.34 -0.24 9.97
CA CYS A 144 -15.75 -0.63 11.32
C CYS A 144 -17.27 -0.51 11.46
N LYS A 145 -17.88 -1.44 12.16
CA LYS A 145 -19.30 -1.35 12.50
C LYS A 145 -19.55 -0.19 13.45
N GLN A 146 -20.66 0.53 13.26
CA GLN A 146 -21.11 1.56 14.20
C GLN A 146 -21.22 0.96 15.62
N ASP A 147 -21.00 1.80 16.62
CA ASP A 147 -20.96 1.41 18.04
C ASP A 147 -19.79 0.51 18.47
N THR A 148 -18.89 0.13 17.55
CA THR A 148 -17.63 -0.51 17.92
C THR A 148 -16.62 0.55 18.33
N LYS A 149 -16.05 0.42 19.53
CA LYS A 149 -15.02 1.34 20.01
C LYS A 149 -13.67 1.01 19.37
N LEU A 150 -13.22 1.85 18.45
CA LEU A 150 -11.87 1.74 17.90
C LEU A 150 -10.79 2.01 18.94
N HIS A 151 -9.65 1.34 18.83
CA HIS A 151 -8.48 1.68 19.61
C HIS A 151 -7.99 3.09 19.23
N PHE A 152 -7.52 3.85 20.24
CA PHE A 152 -7.18 5.27 20.08
C PHE A 152 -6.07 5.50 19.03
N ASP A 153 -5.14 4.56 18.89
CA ASP A 153 -4.02 4.67 17.94
C ASP A 153 -4.45 4.69 16.47
N ILE A 154 -5.60 4.08 16.18
CA ILE A 154 -6.15 3.95 14.82
C ILE A 154 -7.41 4.81 14.60
N ALA A 155 -8.02 5.31 15.68
CA ALA A 155 -9.24 6.12 15.62
C ALA A 155 -9.05 7.49 14.93
N GLN A 156 -7.81 7.90 14.66
CA GLN A 156 -7.48 9.14 13.97
C GLN A 156 -7.64 9.05 12.44
N LYS A 157 -7.75 7.84 11.90
CA LYS A 157 -7.99 7.64 10.47
C LYS A 157 -9.47 7.85 10.13
N ASN A 158 -9.71 8.30 8.90
CA ASN A 158 -11.05 8.42 8.36
C ASN A 158 -11.64 7.02 8.05
N THR A 159 -12.16 6.35 9.07
CA THR A 159 -12.74 5.01 9.00
C THR A 159 -14.16 5.08 8.42
N ILE A 160 -14.51 4.13 7.56
CA ILE A 160 -15.88 3.92 7.09
C ILE A 160 -16.66 3.26 8.23
N MET A 161 -17.59 4.00 8.84
CA MET A 161 -18.48 3.47 9.89
C MET A 161 -19.79 3.00 9.25
N TRP A 162 -20.03 1.69 9.21
CA TRP A 162 -21.20 1.08 8.59
C TRP A 162 -22.22 0.58 9.64
N ALA A 163 -23.50 0.65 9.31
CA ALA A 163 -24.58 0.18 10.18
C ALA A 163 -25.00 -1.25 9.84
N THR A 164 -25.19 -1.52 8.57
CA THR A 164 -25.53 -2.84 8.03
C THR A 164 -24.55 -3.24 6.92
N GLU A 165 -24.42 -4.52 6.67
CA GLU A 165 -23.56 -5.04 5.62
C GLU A 165 -23.99 -4.52 4.23
N ASP A 166 -25.24 -4.17 4.03
CA ASP A 166 -25.78 -3.63 2.78
C ASP A 166 -25.25 -2.22 2.47
N ASP A 167 -24.80 -1.47 3.49
CA ASP A 167 -24.23 -0.12 3.30
C ASP A 167 -22.81 -0.18 2.73
N ILE A 168 -22.08 -1.27 3.00
CA ILE A 168 -20.64 -1.38 2.74
C ILE A 168 -20.30 -1.24 1.26
N PRO A 169 -20.99 -1.91 0.31
CA PRO A 169 -20.59 -1.86 -1.10
C PRO A 169 -20.54 -0.45 -1.65
N GLU A 170 -21.55 0.37 -1.39
CA GLU A 170 -21.60 1.75 -1.86
C GLU A 170 -20.54 2.63 -1.18
N MET A 171 -20.45 2.57 0.15
CA MET A 171 -19.52 3.38 0.93
C MET A 171 -18.06 3.06 0.56
N LEU A 172 -17.73 1.77 0.40
CA LEU A 172 -16.40 1.32 0.06
C LEU A 172 -16.03 1.67 -1.38
N THR A 173 -16.93 1.45 -2.34
CA THR A 173 -16.74 1.83 -3.74
C THR A 173 -16.45 3.32 -3.88
N ASN A 174 -17.24 4.17 -3.22
CA ASN A 174 -17.06 5.62 -3.26
C ASN A 174 -15.72 6.04 -2.64
N ARG A 175 -15.33 5.42 -1.51
CA ARG A 175 -14.05 5.69 -0.87
C ARG A 175 -12.87 5.30 -1.77
N ILE A 176 -12.91 4.12 -2.39
CA ILE A 176 -11.87 3.65 -3.31
C ILE A 176 -11.70 4.64 -4.45
N LYS A 177 -12.78 5.00 -5.14
CA LYS A 177 -12.76 5.95 -6.26
C LYS A 177 -12.27 7.34 -5.87
N ALA A 178 -12.47 7.76 -4.63
CA ALA A 178 -12.05 9.08 -4.15
C ALA A 178 -10.60 9.12 -3.67
N THR A 179 -9.96 7.98 -3.36
CA THR A 179 -8.67 7.97 -2.65
C THR A 179 -7.57 7.12 -3.30
N ILE A 180 -7.92 6.23 -4.23
CA ILE A 180 -6.96 5.26 -4.82
C ILE A 180 -6.66 5.57 -6.29
N ASP A 181 -7.56 6.19 -7.01
CA ASP A 181 -7.43 6.52 -8.46
C ASP A 181 -6.72 7.84 -8.73
#